data_8de58b67d3136e7d79b0f886717668aa
#
_entry.id   8de58b67d3136e7d79b0f886717668aa
#
_cell.length_a   1.000
_cell.length_b   1.000
_cell.length_c   1.000
_cell.angle_alpha   90.00
_cell.angle_beta   90.00
_cell.angle_gamma   90.00
#
_symmetry.space_group_name_H-M   'P 1'
#
loop_
_entity.id
_entity.type
_entity.pdbx_description
1 polymer ?
#
loop_
_entity_poly.entity_id
_entity_poly.type
_entity_poly.pdbx_seq_one_letter_code
_entity_poly.pdbx_strand_id
1 'polypeptide(L)'
;MNILAVTNDGTVFLKEKGKAEEIFGGRVTEVRRLKDSLSNEHNVSMALISGRYGLVSGDEIISRYTDPPDTSEGYAELQHRTDYAGRLKEMSDEFDMTMIFVPKDMMRILIGNGSLPCNTLAVTSPEFKDVFEKNGWIFMERKGARIGKKNAEAIGSLSCSS
;
A
#
# COMPACT_ATOMS: atom_id res chain seq x y z
N MET A 1 -5.46 17.41 2.47
CA MET A 1 -6.10 16.51 1.47
C MET A 1 -6.37 15.13 2.04
N ASN A 2 -7.21 14.37 1.37
CA ASN A 2 -7.50 12.99 1.76
C ASN A 2 -6.53 12.06 1.05
N ILE A 3 -5.76 11.29 1.82
CA ILE A 3 -4.72 10.41 1.31
C ILE A 3 -5.04 8.96 1.68
N LEU A 4 -4.93 8.06 0.71
CA LEU A 4 -5.03 6.62 0.92
C LEU A 4 -3.62 6.02 0.89
N ALA A 5 -3.21 5.37 1.98
CA ALA A 5 -1.93 4.67 2.05
C ALA A 5 -2.17 3.16 2.01
N VAL A 6 -1.65 2.50 0.98
CA VAL A 6 -1.91 1.09 0.70
C VAL A 6 -0.63 0.27 0.88
N THR A 7 -0.73 -0.81 1.64
CA THR A 7 0.34 -1.79 1.76
C THR A 7 -0.26 -3.19 1.74
N ASN A 8 0.55 -4.20 1.93
CA ASN A 8 0.07 -5.57 2.03
C ASN A 8 0.38 -6.13 3.42
N ASP A 9 -0.16 -7.30 3.71
CA ASP A 9 0.13 -7.99 4.96
C ASP A 9 1.60 -8.44 5.04
N GLY A 10 1.97 -8.91 6.22
CA GLY A 10 3.29 -9.49 6.47
C GLY A 10 3.16 -10.79 7.23
N THR A 11 4.32 -11.40 7.51
CA THR A 11 4.40 -12.66 8.26
C THR A 11 4.40 -12.46 9.77
N VAL A 12 4.64 -11.23 10.23
CA VAL A 12 4.71 -10.92 11.66
C VAL A 12 3.38 -10.36 12.13
N PHE A 13 2.78 -11.03 13.10
CA PHE A 13 1.54 -10.58 13.73
C PHE A 13 1.83 -10.11 15.16
N LEU A 14 1.28 -8.96 15.52
CA LEU A 14 1.43 -8.37 16.86
C LEU A 14 0.29 -8.76 17.78
N LYS A 15 -0.86 -9.14 17.23
CA LYS A 15 -2.08 -9.49 17.97
C LYS A 15 -2.82 -10.62 17.27
N GLU A 16 -3.70 -11.30 17.98
CA GLU A 16 -4.56 -12.35 17.43
C GLU A 16 -5.77 -11.77 16.67
N LYS A 17 -6.27 -10.62 17.11
CA LYS A 17 -7.44 -9.95 16.53
C LYS A 17 -7.34 -8.46 16.79
N GLY A 18 -7.79 -7.66 15.84
CA GLY A 18 -7.81 -6.22 15.95
C GLY A 18 -7.97 -5.54 14.60
N LYS A 19 -7.80 -4.22 14.60
CA LYS A 19 -7.81 -3.46 13.35
C LYS A 19 -6.68 -3.93 12.44
N ALA A 20 -6.97 -4.06 11.13
CA ALA A 20 -6.00 -4.54 10.16
C ALA A 20 -4.67 -3.79 10.22
N GLU A 21 -4.71 -2.46 10.36
CA GLU A 21 -3.49 -1.64 10.44
C GLU A 21 -2.71 -1.82 11.75
N GLU A 22 -3.27 -2.47 12.75
CA GLU A 22 -2.64 -2.63 14.08
C GLU A 22 -2.15 -4.04 14.36
N ILE A 23 -2.64 -5.06 13.63
CA ILE A 23 -2.29 -6.44 13.95
C ILE A 23 -0.99 -6.92 13.30
N PHE A 24 -0.48 -6.22 12.29
CA PHE A 24 0.75 -6.59 11.59
C PHE A 24 1.95 -5.77 12.03
N GLY A 25 3.13 -6.39 12.02
CA GLY A 25 4.41 -5.70 12.18
C GLY A 25 5.06 -5.39 10.83
N GLY A 26 6.35 -5.11 10.85
CA GLY A 26 7.13 -4.89 9.63
C GLY A 26 6.71 -3.67 8.84
N ARG A 27 6.48 -3.86 7.54
CA ARG A 27 6.13 -2.74 6.64
C ARG A 27 4.81 -2.07 7.02
N VAL A 28 3.84 -2.83 7.51
CA VAL A 28 2.56 -2.25 7.94
C VAL A 28 2.78 -1.24 9.06
N THR A 29 3.62 -1.56 10.03
CA THR A 29 4.00 -0.63 11.10
C THR A 29 4.68 0.61 10.55
N GLU A 30 5.56 0.46 9.57
CA GLU A 30 6.26 1.57 8.93
C GLU A 30 5.28 2.52 8.21
N VAL A 31 4.35 1.97 7.45
CA VAL A 31 3.31 2.76 6.77
C VAL A 31 2.40 3.46 7.78
N ARG A 32 2.08 2.80 8.87
CA ARG A 32 1.26 3.38 9.94
C ARG A 32 1.96 4.57 10.61
N ARG A 33 3.27 4.48 10.82
CA ARG A 33 4.05 5.61 11.33
C ARG A 33 4.04 6.78 10.36
N LEU A 34 4.13 6.49 9.06
CA LEU A 34 4.02 7.52 8.03
C LEU A 34 2.63 8.18 8.06
N LYS A 35 1.58 7.38 8.17
CA LYS A 35 0.21 7.89 8.36
C LYS A 35 0.13 8.84 9.54
N ASP A 36 0.68 8.43 10.69
CA ASP A 36 0.64 9.25 11.90
C ASP A 36 1.37 10.57 11.71
N SER A 37 2.52 10.56 11.03
CA SER A 37 3.29 11.78 10.79
C SER A 37 2.59 12.75 9.83
N LEU A 38 1.82 12.23 8.88
CA LEU A 38 1.07 13.05 7.91
C LEU A 38 -0.28 13.52 8.44
N SER A 39 -0.79 12.90 9.49
CA SER A 39 -2.14 13.19 10.04
C SER A 39 -2.28 14.57 10.66
N ASN A 40 -1.18 15.28 10.91
CA ASN A 40 -1.22 16.65 11.40
C ASN A 40 -1.71 17.64 10.34
N GLU A 41 -1.52 17.35 9.06
CA GLU A 41 -1.85 18.25 7.95
C GLU A 41 -2.84 17.66 6.96
N HIS A 42 -3.01 16.33 6.98
CA HIS A 42 -3.83 15.61 6.01
C HIS A 42 -4.71 14.59 6.72
N ASN A 43 -5.78 14.21 6.05
CA ASN A 43 -6.63 13.11 6.49
C ASN A 43 -6.14 11.82 5.79
N VAL A 44 -5.47 10.96 6.52
CA VAL A 44 -4.84 9.76 5.98
C VAL A 44 -5.57 8.51 6.44
N SER A 45 -5.94 7.67 5.49
CA SER A 45 -6.54 6.34 5.75
C SER A 45 -5.62 5.27 5.21
N MET A 46 -5.57 4.12 5.87
CA MET A 46 -4.82 2.96 5.38
C MET A 46 -5.76 1.92 4.78
N ALA A 47 -5.24 1.18 3.80
CA ALA A 47 -5.85 -0.03 3.30
C ALA A 47 -4.77 -1.10 3.17
N LEU A 48 -5.13 -2.36 3.40
CA LEU A 48 -4.20 -3.47 3.34
C LEU A 48 -4.71 -4.54 2.37
N ILE A 49 -3.80 -5.05 1.54
CA ILE A 49 -4.09 -6.21 0.71
C ILE A 49 -3.71 -7.43 1.54
N SER A 50 -4.73 -8.06 2.11
CA SER A 50 -4.59 -9.21 3.01
C SER A 50 -4.56 -10.50 2.20
N GLY A 51 -3.64 -11.39 2.52
CA GLY A 51 -3.54 -12.69 1.87
C GLY A 51 -4.75 -13.61 2.10
N ARG A 52 -5.59 -13.29 3.06
CA ARG A 52 -6.82 -14.03 3.34
C ARG A 52 -8.07 -13.29 2.87
N TYR A 53 -8.16 -12.01 3.16
CA TYR A 53 -9.40 -11.24 2.97
C TYR A 53 -9.40 -10.36 1.72
N GLY A 54 -8.27 -10.25 1.02
CA GLY A 54 -8.12 -9.29 -0.08
C GLY A 54 -7.95 -7.87 0.43
N LEU A 55 -8.47 -6.89 -0.27
CA LEU A 55 -8.34 -5.50 0.16
C LEU A 55 -9.29 -5.23 1.32
N VAL A 56 -8.72 -4.77 2.44
CA VAL A 56 -9.47 -4.39 3.63
C VAL A 56 -9.08 -2.97 4.05
N SER A 57 -10.02 -2.24 4.64
CA SER A 57 -9.73 -0.96 5.28
C SER A 57 -8.85 -1.20 6.51
N GLY A 58 -7.96 -0.26 6.82
CA GLY A 58 -7.13 -0.33 8.01
C GLY A 58 -7.92 -0.42 9.31
N ASP A 59 -9.16 0.10 9.31
CA ASP A 59 -10.06 0.07 10.48
C ASP A 59 -10.82 -1.25 10.64
N GLU A 60 -10.84 -2.11 9.63
CA GLU A 60 -11.56 -3.38 9.72
C GLU A 60 -10.96 -4.29 10.78
N ILE A 61 -11.83 -4.92 11.56
CA ILE A 61 -11.41 -5.91 12.55
C ILE A 61 -11.23 -7.24 11.84
N ILE A 62 -10.01 -7.74 11.87
CA ILE A 62 -9.67 -9.04 11.28
C ILE A 62 -8.95 -9.90 12.30
N SER A 63 -8.94 -11.20 12.07
CA SER A 63 -8.24 -12.18 12.89
C SER A 63 -6.95 -12.62 12.23
N ARG A 64 -5.98 -13.03 13.06
CA ARG A 64 -4.72 -13.61 12.62
C ARG A 64 -4.96 -14.83 11.72
N TYR A 65 -4.12 -14.99 10.72
CA TYR A 65 -4.09 -16.15 9.84
C TYR A 65 -2.64 -16.52 9.53
N THR A 66 -2.44 -17.69 8.94
CA THR A 66 -1.10 -18.20 8.60
C THR A 66 -0.86 -18.13 7.09
N ASP A 67 0.42 -18.18 6.72
CA ASP A 67 0.87 -18.35 5.34
C ASP A 67 0.33 -17.31 4.35
N PRO A 68 0.55 -16.00 4.60
CA PRO A 68 0.24 -15.00 3.59
C PRO A 68 1.08 -15.25 2.32
N PRO A 69 0.53 -14.99 1.13
CA PRO A 69 1.28 -15.21 -0.10
C PRO A 69 2.51 -14.29 -0.16
N ASP A 70 3.59 -14.80 -0.73
CA ASP A 70 4.84 -14.06 -0.91
C ASP A 70 5.47 -14.30 -2.30
N THR A 71 4.71 -14.93 -3.18
CA THR A 71 5.16 -15.26 -4.55
C THR A 71 4.26 -14.61 -5.58
N SER A 72 4.77 -14.49 -6.80
CA SER A 72 4.02 -13.98 -7.95
C SER A 72 2.72 -14.79 -8.17
N GLU A 73 2.81 -16.12 -8.11
CA GLU A 73 1.66 -17.01 -8.26
C GLU A 73 0.64 -16.82 -7.13
N GLY A 74 1.13 -16.66 -5.91
CA GLY A 74 0.27 -16.43 -4.74
C GLY A 74 -0.49 -15.12 -4.84
N TYR A 75 0.15 -14.06 -5.29
CA TYR A 75 -0.50 -12.77 -5.50
C TYR A 75 -1.52 -12.82 -6.65
N ALA A 76 -1.21 -13.57 -7.71
CA ALA A 76 -2.14 -13.73 -8.83
C ALA A 76 -3.39 -14.54 -8.42
N GLU A 77 -3.21 -15.60 -7.64
CA GLU A 77 -4.34 -16.38 -7.11
C GLU A 77 -5.22 -15.52 -6.18
N LEU A 78 -4.59 -14.73 -5.32
CA LEU A 78 -5.32 -13.81 -4.45
C LEU A 78 -6.13 -12.81 -5.26
N GLN A 79 -5.55 -12.27 -6.34
CA GLN A 79 -6.25 -11.37 -7.26
C GLN A 79 -7.46 -12.06 -7.89
N HIS A 80 -7.29 -13.28 -8.35
CA HIS A 80 -8.37 -14.05 -8.95
C HIS A 80 -9.52 -14.28 -7.95
N ARG A 81 -9.18 -14.58 -6.70
CA ARG A 81 -10.15 -14.91 -5.66
C ARG A 81 -10.84 -13.68 -5.05
N THR A 82 -10.14 -12.57 -4.92
CA THR A 82 -10.64 -11.40 -4.15
C THR A 82 -10.81 -10.12 -4.97
N ASP A 83 -10.22 -10.06 -6.16
CA ASP A 83 -10.16 -8.85 -6.99
C ASP A 83 -9.68 -7.61 -6.20
N TYR A 84 -8.58 -7.76 -5.47
CA TYR A 84 -8.05 -6.64 -4.71
C TYR A 84 -7.67 -5.45 -5.60
N ALA A 85 -7.26 -5.70 -6.85
CA ALA A 85 -6.90 -4.65 -7.79
C ALA A 85 -8.11 -3.79 -8.18
N GLY A 86 -9.24 -4.42 -8.52
CA GLY A 86 -10.48 -3.71 -8.84
C GLY A 86 -11.05 -2.98 -7.63
N ARG A 87 -10.96 -3.58 -6.46
CA ARG A 87 -11.41 -2.95 -5.21
C ARG A 87 -10.56 -1.74 -4.85
N LEU A 88 -9.24 -1.81 -5.10
CA LEU A 88 -8.36 -0.68 -4.87
C LEU A 88 -8.72 0.49 -5.78
N LYS A 89 -8.99 0.22 -7.04
CA LYS A 89 -9.41 1.25 -8.00
C LYS A 89 -10.66 1.98 -7.51
N GLU A 90 -11.66 1.24 -7.06
CA GLU A 90 -12.90 1.82 -6.51
C GLU A 90 -12.63 2.64 -5.25
N MET A 91 -11.87 2.08 -4.31
CA MET A 91 -11.56 2.75 -3.05
C MET A 91 -10.78 4.05 -3.28
N SER A 92 -9.82 4.05 -4.19
CA SER A 92 -8.96 5.20 -4.46
C SER A 92 -9.71 6.41 -5.05
N ASP A 93 -10.85 6.19 -5.66
CA ASP A 93 -11.67 7.29 -6.23
C ASP A 93 -12.14 8.30 -5.17
N GLU A 94 -12.18 7.90 -3.92
CA GLU A 94 -12.61 8.76 -2.80
C GLU A 94 -11.47 9.62 -2.23
N PHE A 95 -10.26 9.47 -2.75
CA PHE A 95 -9.07 10.12 -2.19
C PHE A 95 -8.41 11.06 -3.20
N ASP A 96 -7.73 12.09 -2.67
CA ASP A 96 -6.99 13.06 -3.48
C ASP A 96 -5.65 12.50 -3.94
N MET A 97 -5.05 11.62 -3.15
CA MET A 97 -3.78 10.97 -3.46
C MET A 97 -3.79 9.53 -2.94
N THR A 98 -3.17 8.64 -3.71
CA THR A 98 -2.98 7.24 -3.29
C THR A 98 -1.50 6.92 -3.25
N MET A 99 -1.02 6.46 -2.10
CA MET A 99 0.36 6.04 -1.89
C MET A 99 0.40 4.52 -1.80
N ILE A 100 1.31 3.89 -2.56
CA ILE A 100 1.39 2.43 -2.69
C ILE A 100 2.74 1.92 -2.19
N PHE A 101 2.70 0.96 -1.26
CA PHE A 101 3.87 0.35 -0.64
C PHE A 101 3.71 -1.17 -0.63
N VAL A 102 3.88 -1.80 -1.80
CA VAL A 102 3.67 -3.25 -1.96
C VAL A 102 4.88 -3.90 -2.66
N PRO A 103 5.03 -5.24 -2.56
CA PRO A 103 6.09 -5.94 -3.29
C PRO A 103 5.97 -5.76 -4.80
N LYS A 104 7.10 -5.91 -5.51
CA LYS A 104 7.15 -5.71 -6.97
C LYS A 104 6.19 -6.60 -7.74
N ASP A 105 6.04 -7.86 -7.34
CA ASP A 105 5.16 -8.79 -8.05
C ASP A 105 3.68 -8.42 -7.89
N MET A 106 3.31 -7.87 -6.74
CA MET A 106 1.97 -7.32 -6.53
C MET A 106 1.77 -6.01 -7.29
N MET A 107 2.80 -5.17 -7.35
CA MET A 107 2.77 -3.92 -8.13
C MET A 107 2.50 -4.20 -9.61
N ARG A 108 3.11 -5.24 -10.19
CA ARG A 108 2.84 -5.65 -11.58
C ARG A 108 1.36 -5.96 -11.80
N ILE A 109 0.74 -6.63 -10.86
CA ILE A 109 -0.69 -6.97 -10.93
C ILE A 109 -1.55 -5.70 -10.88
N LEU A 110 -1.22 -4.78 -9.98
CA LEU A 110 -1.96 -3.51 -9.88
C LEU A 110 -1.85 -2.70 -11.17
N ILE A 111 -0.65 -2.57 -11.72
CA ILE A 111 -0.42 -1.85 -12.97
C ILE A 111 -1.14 -2.54 -14.13
N GLY A 112 -1.01 -3.86 -14.23
CA GLY A 112 -1.62 -4.66 -15.31
C GLY A 112 -3.14 -4.63 -15.31
N ASN A 113 -3.76 -4.39 -14.16
CA ASN A 113 -5.22 -4.27 -14.03
C ASN A 113 -5.72 -2.82 -14.12
N GLY A 114 -4.84 -1.86 -14.35
CA GLY A 114 -5.22 -0.45 -14.44
C GLY A 114 -5.74 0.12 -13.14
N SER A 115 -5.23 -0.37 -12.00
CA SER A 115 -5.75 -0.02 -10.68
C SER A 115 -5.23 1.30 -10.12
N LEU A 116 -4.14 1.83 -10.67
CA LEU A 116 -3.49 3.01 -10.10
C LEU A 116 -4.12 4.30 -10.65
N PRO A 117 -4.65 5.16 -9.77
CA PRO A 117 -5.22 6.44 -10.20
C PRO A 117 -4.13 7.43 -10.67
N CYS A 118 -4.54 8.51 -11.31
CA CYS A 118 -3.61 9.49 -11.90
C CYS A 118 -2.72 10.18 -10.85
N ASN A 119 -3.18 10.28 -9.60
CA ASN A 119 -2.44 10.92 -8.50
C ASN A 119 -1.79 9.88 -7.58
N THR A 120 -1.15 8.89 -8.16
CA THR A 120 -0.44 7.83 -7.45
C THR A 120 1.00 8.24 -7.15
N LEU A 121 1.43 7.91 -5.93
CA LEU A 121 2.82 7.92 -5.51
C LEU A 121 3.16 6.53 -5.00
N ALA A 122 4.31 5.98 -5.37
CA ALA A 122 4.72 4.69 -4.83
C ALA A 122 6.21 4.64 -4.52
N VAL A 123 6.54 3.89 -3.48
CA VAL A 123 7.92 3.46 -3.18
C VAL A 123 8.01 2.03 -3.67
N THR A 124 8.75 1.81 -4.74
CA THR A 124 8.73 0.53 -5.46
C THR A 124 10.06 0.25 -6.18
N SER A 125 10.12 -0.88 -6.86
CA SER A 125 11.30 -1.35 -7.58
C SER A 125 11.64 -0.43 -8.77
N PRO A 126 12.95 -0.23 -9.08
CA PRO A 126 13.36 0.61 -10.22
C PRO A 126 12.86 0.13 -11.58
N GLU A 127 12.44 -1.12 -11.70
CA GLU A 127 11.87 -1.62 -12.96
C GLU A 127 10.59 -0.89 -13.38
N PHE A 128 9.91 -0.23 -12.46
CA PHE A 128 8.65 0.48 -12.74
C PHE A 128 8.85 1.97 -13.04
N LYS A 129 10.08 2.46 -12.99
CA LYS A 129 10.36 3.89 -13.17
C LYS A 129 9.78 4.44 -14.48
N ASP A 130 10.00 3.74 -15.59
CA ASP A 130 9.55 4.20 -16.91
C ASP A 130 8.02 4.24 -17.01
N VAL A 131 7.33 3.22 -16.52
CA VAL A 131 5.87 3.21 -16.56
C VAL A 131 5.27 4.29 -15.66
N PHE A 132 5.92 4.60 -14.53
CA PHE A 132 5.48 5.68 -13.66
C PHE A 132 5.64 7.04 -14.33
N GLU A 133 6.78 7.30 -14.96
CA GLU A 133 7.04 8.52 -15.70
C GLU A 133 6.02 8.69 -16.83
N LYS A 134 5.76 7.64 -17.59
CA LYS A 134 4.79 7.63 -18.69
C LYS A 134 3.37 7.99 -18.23
N ASN A 135 2.99 7.56 -17.04
CA ASN A 135 1.65 7.80 -16.51
C ASN A 135 1.54 9.05 -15.62
N GLY A 136 2.63 9.76 -15.40
CA GLY A 136 2.65 10.92 -14.53
C GLY A 136 2.55 10.60 -13.04
N TRP A 137 2.83 9.37 -12.66
CA TRP A 137 2.88 8.94 -11.26
C TRP A 137 4.21 9.31 -10.63
N ILE A 138 4.21 9.54 -9.31
CA ILE A 138 5.43 9.86 -8.57
C ILE A 138 6.11 8.56 -8.18
N PHE A 139 7.33 8.37 -8.69
CA PHE A 139 8.16 7.21 -8.41
C PHE A 139 9.22 7.53 -7.36
N MET A 140 9.33 6.65 -6.35
CA MET A 140 10.43 6.67 -5.37
C MET A 140 11.06 5.29 -5.32
N GLU A 141 12.38 5.22 -5.43
CA GLU A 141 13.09 3.96 -5.45
C GLU A 141 13.13 3.32 -4.07
N ARG A 142 12.71 2.06 -4.00
CA ARG A 142 12.78 1.28 -2.77
C ARG A 142 14.14 0.61 -2.66
N LYS A 143 14.72 0.67 -1.48
CA LYS A 143 15.96 -0.04 -1.14
C LYS A 143 15.64 -1.10 -0.10
N GLY A 144 15.64 -2.38 -0.51
CA GLY A 144 15.24 -3.49 0.34
C GLY A 144 13.72 -3.60 0.46
N ALA A 145 13.25 -4.12 1.59
CA ALA A 145 11.82 -4.40 1.83
C ALA A 145 11.05 -3.25 2.48
N ARG A 146 11.73 -2.18 2.86
CA ARG A 146 11.18 -1.07 3.63
C ARG A 146 11.08 0.20 2.79
N ILE A 147 10.23 1.14 3.24
CA ILE A 147 10.12 2.48 2.64
C ILE A 147 11.46 3.21 2.74
N GLY A 148 12.08 3.17 3.92
CA GLY A 148 13.32 3.88 4.22
C GLY A 148 13.06 5.30 4.72
N LYS A 149 13.97 5.78 5.57
CA LYS A 149 13.87 7.09 6.20
C LYS A 149 13.86 8.24 5.18
N LYS A 150 14.73 8.15 4.17
CA LYS A 150 14.86 9.18 3.14
C LYS A 150 13.58 9.33 2.33
N ASN A 151 12.96 8.22 1.94
CA ASN A 151 11.70 8.25 1.20
C ASN A 151 10.56 8.79 2.06
N ALA A 152 10.50 8.39 3.34
CA ALA A 152 9.48 8.89 4.27
C ALA A 152 9.58 10.41 4.45
N GLU A 153 10.78 10.94 4.56
CA GLU A 153 11.03 12.39 4.66
C GLU A 153 10.61 13.10 3.37
N ALA A 154 10.92 12.55 2.22
CA ALA A 154 10.54 13.11 0.92
C ALA A 154 9.02 13.13 0.74
N ILE A 155 8.32 12.09 1.17
CA ILE A 155 6.85 12.05 1.16
C ILE A 155 6.28 13.16 2.03
N GLY A 156 6.81 13.34 3.22
CA GLY A 156 6.40 14.42 4.13
C GLY A 156 6.53 15.80 3.49
N SER A 157 7.65 16.05 2.82
CA SER A 157 7.91 17.31 2.13
C SER A 157 6.96 17.57 0.96
N LEU A 158 6.67 16.55 0.16
CA LEU A 158 5.72 16.66 -0.97
C LEU A 158 4.31 16.95 -0.48
N SER A 159 3.88 16.29 0.59
CA SER A 159 2.55 16.48 1.15
C SER A 159 2.35 17.88 1.72
N CYS A 160 3.40 18.46 2.30
CA CYS A 160 3.33 19.80 2.89
C CYS A 160 3.31 20.92 1.84
N SER A 161 3.83 20.67 0.64
CA SER A 161 3.94 21.69 -0.41
C SER A 161 2.69 21.80 -1.29
N SER A 162 1.71 20.95 -1.07
CA SER A 162 0.43 21.00 -1.79
C SER A 162 -0.67 21.72 -0.98
#